data_e1ce74ee406e2b46d7ba61a930b3243d
#
_entry.id   e1ce74ee406e2b46d7ba61a930b3243d
#
_cell.length_a   1.000
_cell.length_b   1.000
_cell.length_c   1.000
_cell.angle_alpha   90.00
_cell.angle_beta   90.00
_cell.angle_gamma   90.00
#
_symmetry.space_group_name_H-M   'P 1'
#
loop_
_entity.id
_entity.type
_entity.pdbx_description
1 polymer ?
#
loop_
_entity_poly.entity_id
_entity_poly.type
_entity_poly.pdbx_seq_one_letter_code
_entity_poly.pdbx_strand_id
1 'polypeptide(L)'
;PKTINDLSKHKFISFGRGAPSPVFNPDWALKLGVKDNKKRKTVMKVNSVMGLLLAVESGVGLAALPDYLVSLSRNVIKVLPNVEGPITEAHFVFPESLKNVARVTTFRNFLYSKISEFKS
;
A
#
# COMPACT_ATOMS: atom_id res chain seq x y z
N PRO A 1 -9.19 -11.84 10.73
CA PRO A 1 -9.53 -11.02 11.92
C PRO A 1 -10.82 -10.24 11.69
N LYS A 2 -11.69 -10.21 12.68
CA LYS A 2 -12.91 -9.39 12.69
C LYS A 2 -12.72 -8.11 13.49
N THR A 3 -11.77 -8.09 14.41
CA THR A 3 -11.43 -6.96 15.27
C THR A 3 -9.92 -6.67 15.23
N ILE A 4 -9.53 -5.48 15.68
CA ILE A 4 -8.12 -5.10 15.82
C ILE A 4 -7.39 -6.04 16.79
N ASN A 5 -8.07 -6.51 17.84
CA ASN A 5 -7.48 -7.42 18.81
C ASN A 5 -7.14 -8.80 18.20
N ASP A 6 -7.91 -9.25 17.22
CA ASP A 6 -7.65 -10.52 16.54
C ASP A 6 -6.34 -10.52 15.75
N LEU A 7 -5.83 -9.33 15.40
CA LEU A 7 -4.57 -9.17 14.69
C LEU A 7 -3.39 -9.81 15.45
N SER A 8 -3.48 -9.92 16.78
CA SER A 8 -2.44 -10.56 17.60
C SER A 8 -2.28 -12.06 17.33
N LYS A 9 -3.29 -12.71 16.77
CA LYS A 9 -3.31 -14.13 16.44
C LYS A 9 -2.81 -14.44 15.02
N HIS A 10 -2.45 -13.40 14.25
CA HIS A 10 -2.05 -13.55 12.85
C HIS A 10 -0.58 -13.24 12.65
N LYS A 11 0.01 -13.89 11.65
CA LYS A 11 1.37 -13.61 11.19
C LYS A 11 1.36 -12.36 10.32
N PHE A 12 2.42 -11.55 10.42
CA PHE A 12 2.58 -10.33 9.64
C PHE A 12 3.80 -10.40 8.74
N ILE A 13 3.67 -9.80 7.57
CA ILE A 13 4.74 -9.55 6.62
C ILE A 13 5.00 -8.05 6.59
N SER A 14 6.25 -7.64 6.63
CA SER A 14 6.65 -6.23 6.59
C SER A 14 7.47 -5.90 5.36
N PHE A 15 7.51 -4.60 5.05
CA PHE A 15 8.43 -4.08 4.05
C PHE A 15 9.86 -4.08 4.61
N GLY A 16 10.84 -4.52 3.80
CA GLY A 16 12.25 -4.61 4.19
C GLY A 16 12.88 -3.23 4.36
N ARG A 17 13.82 -3.12 5.31
CA ARG A 17 14.62 -1.91 5.48
C ARG A 17 15.63 -1.75 4.33
N GLY A 18 15.91 -0.49 3.97
CA GLY A 18 16.98 -0.16 3.01
C GLY A 18 16.54 -0.07 1.56
N ALA A 19 15.30 -0.44 1.21
CA ALA A 19 14.73 -0.14 -0.10
C ALA A 19 13.91 1.16 -0.05
N PRO A 20 13.98 2.02 -1.08
CA PRO A 20 13.06 3.13 -1.21
C PRO A 20 11.63 2.59 -1.21
N SER A 21 10.84 2.95 -0.21
CA SER A 21 9.43 2.56 -0.20
C SER A 21 8.64 3.55 -1.04
N PRO A 22 7.88 3.07 -2.04
CA PRO A 22 6.97 3.94 -2.79
C PRO A 22 5.74 4.33 -1.95
N VAL A 23 5.57 3.72 -0.79
CA VAL A 23 4.42 3.94 0.09
C VAL A 23 4.90 4.56 1.38
N PHE A 24 4.31 5.69 1.74
CA PHE A 24 4.56 6.31 3.04
C PHE A 24 4.11 5.36 4.16
N ASN A 25 5.04 4.97 5.03
CA ASN A 25 4.83 4.10 6.18
C ASN A 25 4.11 2.76 5.86
N PRO A 26 4.70 1.88 5.04
CA PRO A 26 4.07 0.61 4.66
C PRO A 26 3.81 -0.33 5.85
N ASP A 27 4.47 -0.10 6.98
CA ASP A 27 4.36 -0.92 8.19
C ASP A 27 3.38 -0.35 9.24
N TRP A 28 2.49 0.56 8.85
CA TRP A 28 1.53 1.17 9.79
C TRP A 28 0.66 0.13 10.50
N ALA A 29 0.26 -0.94 9.80
CA ALA A 29 -0.57 -2.01 10.35
C ALA A 29 0.12 -2.79 11.48
N LEU A 30 1.45 -2.79 11.53
CA LEU A 30 2.20 -3.45 12.61
C LEU A 30 2.02 -2.75 13.97
N LYS A 31 1.62 -1.49 13.96
CA LYS A 31 1.39 -0.70 15.17
C LYS A 31 -0.08 -0.65 15.58
N LEU A 32 -1.00 -1.08 14.70
CA LEU A 32 -2.43 -0.95 14.90
C LEU A 32 -2.90 -1.74 16.13
N GLY A 33 -3.41 -1.04 17.16
CA GLY A 33 -3.89 -1.65 18.39
C GLY A 33 -2.80 -2.24 19.31
N VAL A 34 -1.54 -1.87 19.12
CA VAL A 34 -0.43 -2.26 20.00
C VAL A 34 -0.09 -1.10 20.95
N LYS A 35 0.02 -1.40 22.24
CA LYS A 35 0.42 -0.42 23.27
C LYS A 35 1.93 -0.12 23.20
N ASP A 36 2.33 1.01 23.78
CA ASP A 36 3.74 1.40 24.01
C ASP A 36 4.59 1.53 22.74
N ASN A 37 4.01 1.97 21.64
CA ASN A 37 4.73 2.18 20.36
C ASN A 37 5.49 0.93 19.85
N LYS A 38 5.19 -0.24 20.39
CA LYS A 38 5.74 -1.52 19.93
C LYS A 38 5.19 -1.86 18.55
N LYS A 39 5.93 -2.66 17.80
CA LYS A 39 5.47 -3.23 16.53
C LYS A 39 5.25 -4.73 16.71
N ARG A 40 4.24 -5.28 16.00
CA ARG A 40 4.09 -6.73 15.90
C ARG A 40 5.32 -7.35 15.26
N LYS A 41 5.66 -8.55 15.72
CA LYS A 41 6.71 -9.35 15.08
C LYS A 41 6.26 -9.77 13.68
N THR A 42 7.18 -9.77 12.76
CA THR A 42 6.95 -10.18 11.38
C THR A 42 7.63 -11.51 11.11
N VAL A 43 6.98 -12.37 10.34
CA VAL A 43 7.54 -13.67 9.94
C VAL A 43 8.36 -13.58 8.67
N MET A 44 8.13 -12.53 7.87
CA MET A 44 8.83 -12.29 6.61
C MET A 44 9.00 -10.80 6.36
N LYS A 45 10.08 -10.45 5.66
CA LYS A 45 10.34 -9.10 5.17
C LYS A 45 10.63 -9.14 3.68
N VAL A 46 9.98 -8.28 2.92
CA VAL A 46 10.16 -8.14 1.46
C VAL A 46 10.40 -6.69 1.12
N ASN A 47 11.24 -6.45 0.13
CA ASN A 47 11.61 -5.11 -0.32
C ASN A 47 10.88 -4.67 -1.60
N SER A 48 9.79 -5.32 -1.92
CA SER A 48 8.95 -5.04 -3.10
C SER A 48 7.48 -5.11 -2.72
N VAL A 49 6.69 -4.15 -3.20
CA VAL A 49 5.24 -4.12 -2.96
C VAL A 49 4.55 -5.30 -3.66
N MET A 50 5.02 -5.68 -4.86
CA MET A 50 4.57 -6.89 -5.54
C MET A 50 4.96 -8.16 -4.78
N GLY A 51 6.15 -8.19 -4.20
CA GLY A 51 6.58 -9.28 -3.32
C GLY A 51 5.69 -9.42 -2.09
N LEU A 52 5.23 -8.31 -1.50
CA LEU A 52 4.24 -8.34 -0.41
C LEU A 52 2.92 -8.96 -0.88
N LEU A 53 2.41 -8.56 -2.05
CA LEU A 53 1.18 -9.11 -2.61
C LEU A 53 1.30 -10.63 -2.80
N LEU A 54 2.36 -11.10 -3.45
CA LEU A 54 2.59 -12.52 -3.70
C LEU A 54 2.72 -13.33 -2.40
N ALA A 55 3.37 -12.78 -1.37
CA ALA A 55 3.49 -13.42 -0.07
C ALA A 55 2.13 -13.54 0.65
N VAL A 56 1.29 -12.51 0.54
CA VAL A 56 -0.10 -12.56 1.07
C VAL A 56 -0.94 -13.57 0.31
N GLU A 57 -0.89 -13.58 -1.03
CA GLU A 57 -1.59 -14.57 -1.87
C GLU A 57 -1.18 -16.00 -1.54
N SER A 58 0.08 -16.21 -1.19
CA SER A 58 0.60 -17.52 -0.78
C SER A 58 0.22 -17.90 0.66
N GLY A 59 -0.57 -17.08 1.36
CA GLY A 59 -1.05 -17.38 2.71
C GLY A 59 -0.01 -17.25 3.81
N VAL A 60 1.12 -16.59 3.56
CA VAL A 60 2.20 -16.42 4.56
C VAL A 60 1.73 -15.58 5.75
N GLY A 61 0.87 -14.57 5.52
CA GLY A 61 0.37 -13.71 6.58
C GLY A 61 -0.36 -12.47 6.07
N LEU A 62 -0.58 -11.52 6.96
CA LEU A 62 -1.21 -10.22 6.69
C LEU A 62 -0.14 -9.17 6.34
N ALA A 63 -0.46 -8.29 5.41
CA ALA A 63 0.36 -7.13 5.09
C ALA A 63 -0.51 -5.90 4.80
N ALA A 64 0.05 -4.71 4.96
CA ALA A 64 -0.55 -3.48 4.42
C ALA A 64 -0.17 -3.37 2.94
N LEU A 65 -1.17 -3.28 2.09
CA LEU A 65 -1.02 -3.16 0.64
C LEU A 65 -1.76 -1.92 0.15
N PRO A 66 -1.26 -1.24 -0.88
CA PRO A 66 -2.02 -0.20 -1.57
C PRO A 66 -3.28 -0.78 -2.23
N ASP A 67 -4.39 -0.05 -2.17
CA ASP A 67 -5.68 -0.51 -2.69
C ASP A 67 -5.62 -0.87 -4.19
N TYR A 68 -4.84 -0.12 -4.99
CA TYR A 68 -4.68 -0.42 -6.41
C TYR A 68 -4.04 -1.79 -6.71
N LEU A 69 -3.21 -2.31 -5.79
CA LEU A 69 -2.62 -3.65 -5.94
C LEU A 69 -3.62 -4.75 -5.56
N VAL A 70 -4.45 -4.50 -4.57
CA VAL A 70 -5.47 -5.47 -4.16
C VAL A 70 -6.46 -5.73 -5.29
N SER A 71 -6.78 -4.71 -6.08
CA SER A 71 -7.65 -4.85 -7.25
C SER A 71 -7.09 -5.75 -8.36
N LEU A 72 -5.76 -5.95 -8.40
CA LEU A 72 -5.10 -6.84 -9.35
C LEU A 72 -5.15 -8.32 -8.95
N SER A 73 -5.52 -8.62 -7.71
CA SER A 73 -5.58 -9.98 -7.19
C SER A 73 -7.00 -10.42 -6.87
N ARG A 74 -7.32 -11.66 -7.25
CA ARG A 74 -8.58 -12.31 -6.86
C ARG A 74 -8.46 -13.18 -5.60
N ASN A 75 -7.23 -13.36 -5.10
CA ASN A 75 -6.92 -14.31 -4.03
C ASN A 75 -6.67 -13.62 -2.68
N VAL A 76 -6.76 -12.29 -2.61
CA VAL A 76 -6.63 -11.54 -1.37
C VAL A 76 -7.95 -10.87 -1.00
N ILE A 77 -8.17 -10.72 0.29
CA ILE A 77 -9.33 -10.04 0.84
C ILE A 77 -8.89 -8.91 1.79
N LYS A 78 -9.61 -7.79 1.77
CA LYS A 78 -9.42 -6.73 2.75
C LYS A 78 -10.00 -7.18 4.09
N VAL A 79 -9.14 -7.26 5.10
CA VAL A 79 -9.56 -7.48 6.49
C VAL A 79 -9.75 -6.14 7.19
N LEU A 80 -10.65 -6.08 8.17
CA LEU A 80 -10.98 -4.85 8.91
C LEU A 80 -11.38 -3.70 7.97
N PRO A 81 -12.44 -3.81 7.20
CA PRO A 81 -12.79 -2.86 6.12
C PRO A 81 -12.99 -1.43 6.62
N ASN A 82 -13.36 -1.26 7.91
CA ASN A 82 -13.57 0.04 8.54
C ASN A 82 -12.28 0.70 9.09
N VAL A 83 -11.14 0.03 8.92
CA VAL A 83 -9.84 0.58 9.33
C VAL A 83 -9.14 1.12 8.11
N GLU A 84 -8.97 2.42 8.08
CA GLU A 84 -8.28 3.11 6.99
C GLU A 84 -6.78 3.19 7.28
N GLY A 85 -5.99 2.97 6.24
CA GLY A 85 -4.55 3.18 6.26
C GLY A 85 -4.16 4.63 5.93
N PRO A 86 -2.87 4.97 6.00
CA PRO A 86 -2.39 6.29 5.62
C PRO A 86 -2.67 6.56 4.13
N ILE A 87 -3.13 7.76 3.84
CA ILE A 87 -3.32 8.23 2.47
C ILE A 87 -1.94 8.52 1.88
N THR A 88 -1.70 8.05 0.67
CA THR A 88 -0.50 8.34 -0.12
C THR A 88 -0.85 9.29 -1.25
N GLU A 89 -0.15 10.43 -1.29
CA GLU A 89 -0.29 11.38 -2.38
C GLU A 89 0.66 11.00 -3.53
N ALA A 90 0.15 10.98 -4.75
CA ALA A 90 0.95 10.82 -5.97
C ALA A 90 1.04 12.16 -6.70
N HIS A 91 2.25 12.54 -7.08
CA HIS A 91 2.51 13.80 -7.78
C HIS A 91 3.02 13.54 -9.19
N PHE A 92 2.41 14.22 -10.17
CA PHE A 92 2.94 14.28 -11.52
C PHE A 92 3.95 15.42 -11.60
N VAL A 93 5.24 15.10 -11.67
CA VAL A 93 6.35 16.05 -11.63
C VAL A 93 6.99 16.17 -13.00
N PHE A 94 7.28 17.40 -13.42
CA PHE A 94 8.00 17.72 -14.65
C PHE A 94 8.80 19.02 -14.50
N PRO A 95 9.85 19.24 -15.30
CA PRO A 95 10.61 20.49 -15.28
C PRO A 95 9.75 21.69 -15.65
N GLU A 96 9.96 22.84 -14.99
CA GLU A 96 9.21 24.09 -15.26
C GLU A 96 9.27 24.49 -16.74
N SER A 97 10.39 24.24 -17.42
CA SER A 97 10.55 24.49 -18.86
C SER A 97 9.57 23.72 -19.75
N LEU A 98 8.95 22.65 -19.24
CA LEU A 98 7.99 21.84 -19.98
C LEU A 98 6.53 22.15 -19.63
N LYS A 99 6.26 23.13 -18.78
CA LYS A 99 4.91 23.45 -18.27
C LYS A 99 3.90 23.74 -19.40
N ASN A 100 4.32 24.43 -20.45
CA ASN A 100 3.47 24.81 -21.57
C ASN A 100 3.60 23.91 -22.79
N VAL A 101 4.28 22.75 -22.66
CA VAL A 101 4.47 21.82 -23.75
C VAL A 101 3.23 20.93 -23.91
N ALA A 102 2.60 20.97 -25.08
CA ALA A 102 1.33 20.29 -25.34
C ALA A 102 1.36 18.79 -24.99
N ARG A 103 2.44 18.07 -25.29
CA ARG A 103 2.59 16.65 -24.95
C ARG A 103 2.53 16.39 -23.44
N VAL A 104 3.09 17.28 -22.62
CA VAL A 104 3.06 17.14 -21.16
C VAL A 104 1.64 17.38 -20.63
N THR A 105 0.98 18.42 -21.13
CA THR A 105 -0.39 18.74 -20.75
C THR A 105 -1.37 17.63 -21.17
N THR A 106 -1.22 17.11 -22.39
CA THR A 106 -2.06 16.01 -22.89
C THR A 106 -1.88 14.74 -22.06
N PHE A 107 -0.63 14.37 -21.76
CA PHE A 107 -0.33 13.21 -20.94
C PHE A 107 -0.85 13.37 -19.50
N ARG A 108 -0.64 14.53 -18.90
CA ARG A 108 -1.20 14.85 -17.57
C ARG A 108 -2.72 14.69 -17.54
N ASN A 109 -3.42 15.26 -18.53
CA ASN A 109 -4.88 15.21 -18.58
C ASN A 109 -5.37 13.76 -18.78
N PHE A 110 -4.67 12.98 -19.59
CA PHE A 110 -4.93 11.55 -19.75
C PHE A 110 -4.77 10.80 -18.42
N LEU A 111 -3.68 11.03 -17.68
CA LEU A 111 -3.46 10.41 -16.37
C LEU A 111 -4.58 10.76 -15.39
N TYR A 112 -4.98 12.03 -15.31
CA TYR A 112 -6.08 12.45 -14.43
C TYR A 112 -7.41 11.77 -14.78
N SER A 113 -7.73 11.64 -16.06
CA SER A 113 -8.95 10.94 -16.46
C SER A 113 -8.90 9.47 -16.04
N LYS A 114 -7.77 8.80 -16.23
CA LYS A 114 -7.61 7.40 -15.87
C LYS A 114 -7.64 7.18 -14.35
N ILE A 115 -7.00 8.03 -13.57
CA ILE A 115 -7.03 7.94 -12.10
C ILE A 115 -8.46 8.15 -11.56
N SER A 116 -9.25 9.04 -12.17
CA SER A 116 -10.64 9.24 -11.73
C SER A 116 -11.52 8.01 -11.99
N GLU A 117 -11.26 7.25 -13.06
CA GLU A 117 -11.94 5.98 -13.35
C GLU A 117 -11.65 4.91 -12.26
N PHE A 118 -10.45 4.90 -11.66
CA PHE A 118 -10.07 3.97 -10.59
C PHE A 118 -10.72 4.30 -9.22
N LYS A 119 -11.19 5.52 -9.03
CA LYS A 119 -11.85 5.94 -7.78
C LYS A 119 -13.36 5.69 -7.77
N SER A 120 -13.91 5.30 -8.88
CA SER A 120 -15.33 4.93 -9.05
C SER A 120 -15.53 3.45 -8.83
#